data_2e4fc0911f62363ba05be66adea03355
#
_entry.id   2e4fc0911f62363ba05be66adea03355
#
_cell.length_a   1.000
_cell.length_b   1.000
_cell.length_c   1.000
_cell.angle_alpha   90.00
_cell.angle_beta   90.00
_cell.angle_gamma   90.00
#
_symmetry.space_group_name_H-M   'P 1'
#
loop_
_entity.id
_entity.type
_entity.pdbx_description
1 polymer ?
#
loop_
_entity_poly.entity_id
_entity_poly.type
_entity_poly.pdbx_seq_one_letter_code
_entity_poly.pdbx_strand_id
1 'polypeptide(L)'
;DPAIVKNLHQIFQAQLPIGACGQIMLNASNKIGELLDEYVAERNNALPVFKTIAENRAKHCAKAAITSVLAQPFILRDYNLYFSFSIDDSLGYGLDEILDLKQKLDSSLQTLNIKPKSVSATDFLQLCSQILRPSNSVMSENLSWDPKKV
;
A
#
# COMPACT_ATOMS: atom_id res chain seq x y z
N ASP A 1 2.68 8.44 -19.88
CA ASP A 1 2.42 9.85 -20.25
C ASP A 1 3.60 10.70 -19.79
N PRO A 2 4.29 11.43 -20.72
CA PRO A 2 5.45 12.28 -20.39
C PRO A 2 5.12 13.39 -19.37
N ALA A 3 3.88 13.85 -19.32
CA ALA A 3 3.44 14.88 -18.37
C ALA A 3 3.48 14.37 -16.93
N ILE A 4 3.10 13.12 -16.69
CA ILE A 4 3.15 12.49 -15.35
C ILE A 4 4.60 12.39 -14.88
N VAL A 5 5.50 11.93 -15.76
CA VAL A 5 6.94 11.82 -15.43
C VAL A 5 7.53 13.17 -15.09
N LYS A 6 7.20 14.22 -15.89
CA LYS A 6 7.67 15.58 -15.63
C LYS A 6 7.15 16.12 -14.28
N ASN A 7 5.89 15.90 -13.98
CA ASN A 7 5.29 16.36 -12.73
C ASN A 7 5.88 15.62 -11.51
N LEU A 8 6.06 14.30 -11.60
CA LEU A 8 6.75 13.54 -10.55
C LEU A 8 8.18 14.04 -10.34
N HIS A 9 8.91 14.30 -11.42
CA HIS A 9 10.27 14.84 -11.34
C HIS A 9 10.29 16.21 -10.63
N GLN A 10 9.34 17.10 -10.93
CA GLN A 10 9.22 18.40 -10.26
C GLN A 10 8.92 18.26 -8.75
N ILE A 11 8.09 17.29 -8.36
CA ILE A 11 7.80 17.01 -6.95
C ILE A 11 9.08 16.68 -6.20
N PHE A 12 9.90 15.79 -6.76
CA PHE A 12 11.14 15.37 -6.10
C PHE A 12 12.25 16.43 -6.11
N GLN A 13 12.31 17.28 -7.14
CA GLN A 13 13.33 18.34 -7.23
C GLN A 13 13.01 19.59 -6.42
N ALA A 14 11.75 19.99 -6.33
CA ALA A 14 11.39 21.33 -5.85
C ALA A 14 10.96 21.37 -4.38
N GLN A 15 10.72 20.25 -3.72
CA GLN A 15 9.99 20.26 -2.45
C GLN A 15 10.69 19.56 -1.28
N LEU A 16 11.78 18.85 -1.52
CA LEU A 16 12.52 18.23 -0.43
C LEU A 16 13.48 19.23 0.22
N PRO A 17 13.43 19.41 1.55
CA PRO A 17 14.40 20.24 2.27
C PRO A 17 15.83 19.70 2.09
N ILE A 18 16.81 20.58 2.23
CA ILE A 18 18.23 20.18 2.19
C ILE A 18 18.47 19.16 3.32
N GLY A 19 19.10 18.03 3.00
CA GLY A 19 19.35 16.95 3.96
C GLY A 19 18.17 15.98 4.17
N ALA A 20 17.04 16.20 3.51
CA ALA A 20 15.95 15.21 3.51
C ALA A 20 16.34 13.97 2.71
N CYS A 21 16.04 12.80 3.24
CA CYS A 21 16.19 11.52 2.56
C CYS A 21 14.81 10.97 2.21
N GLY A 22 14.59 10.65 0.94
CA GLY A 22 13.36 10.01 0.45
C GLY A 22 13.62 8.56 0.06
N GLN A 23 12.71 7.67 0.43
CA GLN A 23 12.73 6.27 0.02
C GLN A 23 11.42 5.90 -0.65
N ILE A 24 11.52 5.19 -1.76
CA ILE A 24 10.38 4.61 -2.48
C ILE A 24 10.51 3.11 -2.40
N MET A 25 9.44 2.44 -1.93
CA MET A 25 9.39 0.98 -1.85
C MET A 25 8.13 0.46 -2.55
N LEU A 26 8.31 -0.45 -3.51
CA LEU A 26 7.22 -1.21 -4.10
C LEU A 26 7.12 -2.56 -3.39
N ASN A 27 6.01 -2.78 -2.70
CA ASN A 27 5.69 -4.04 -2.05
C ASN A 27 4.71 -4.86 -2.88
N ALA A 28 5.03 -6.13 -3.14
CA ALA A 28 4.19 -7.10 -3.84
C ALA A 28 3.63 -8.10 -2.82
N SER A 29 2.48 -7.80 -2.24
CA SER A 29 1.86 -8.58 -1.17
C SER A 29 1.01 -9.73 -1.70
N ASN A 30 1.03 -10.88 -1.00
CA ASN A 30 0.06 -11.96 -1.19
C ASN A 30 -1.19 -11.79 -0.32
N LYS A 31 -1.27 -10.71 0.50
CA LYS A 31 -2.37 -10.43 1.42
C LYS A 31 -3.55 -9.77 0.68
N ILE A 32 -4.22 -10.55 -0.15
CA ILE A 32 -5.34 -10.10 -0.99
C ILE A 32 -6.71 -10.52 -0.43
N GLY A 33 -6.75 -11.18 0.74
CA GLY A 33 -7.98 -11.75 1.29
C GLY A 33 -9.07 -10.70 1.51
N GLU A 34 -8.73 -9.56 2.11
CA GLU A 34 -9.67 -8.47 2.36
C GLU A 34 -10.29 -7.92 1.06
N LEU A 35 -9.47 -7.75 0.01
CA LEU A 35 -9.94 -7.31 -1.31
C LEU A 35 -10.91 -8.33 -1.93
N LEU A 36 -10.66 -9.63 -1.70
CA LEU A 36 -11.54 -10.70 -2.18
C LEU A 36 -12.85 -10.75 -1.40
N ASP A 37 -12.80 -10.51 -0.08
CA ASP A 37 -13.99 -10.46 0.76
C ASP A 37 -14.88 -9.26 0.38
N GLU A 38 -14.30 -8.07 0.15
CA GLU A 38 -15.01 -6.90 -0.38
C GLU A 38 -15.65 -7.20 -1.74
N TYR A 39 -14.89 -7.81 -2.65
CA TYR A 39 -15.38 -8.21 -3.98
C TYR A 39 -16.61 -9.14 -3.90
N VAL A 40 -16.63 -10.08 -2.95
CA VAL A 40 -17.79 -10.97 -2.74
C VAL A 40 -18.92 -10.22 -2.05
N ALA A 41 -18.63 -9.38 -1.04
CA ALA A 41 -19.60 -8.63 -0.26
C ALA A 41 -20.45 -7.69 -1.13
N GLU A 42 -19.86 -7.02 -2.11
CA GLU A 42 -20.59 -6.17 -3.07
C GLU A 42 -21.69 -6.92 -3.83
N ARG A 43 -21.61 -8.26 -3.91
CA ARG A 43 -22.54 -9.14 -4.65
C ARG A 43 -23.49 -9.91 -3.76
N ASN A 44 -23.51 -9.61 -2.44
CA ASN A 44 -24.41 -10.30 -1.50
C ASN A 44 -25.89 -10.12 -1.82
N ASN A 45 -26.27 -8.97 -2.41
CA ASN A 45 -27.63 -8.65 -2.83
C ASN A 45 -27.93 -9.01 -4.29
N ALA A 46 -27.00 -9.64 -5.00
CA ALA A 46 -27.19 -10.07 -6.37
C ALA A 46 -27.94 -11.42 -6.42
N LEU A 47 -28.36 -11.83 -7.63
CA LEU A 47 -28.94 -13.15 -7.83
C LEU A 47 -27.96 -14.25 -7.35
N PRO A 48 -28.48 -15.38 -6.78
CA PRO A 48 -27.63 -16.42 -6.20
C PRO A 48 -26.53 -16.94 -7.14
N VAL A 49 -26.80 -16.99 -8.45
CA VAL A 49 -25.83 -17.43 -9.45
C VAL A 49 -24.61 -16.48 -9.50
N PHE A 50 -24.80 -15.15 -9.41
CA PHE A 50 -23.71 -14.20 -9.43
C PHE A 50 -22.89 -14.23 -8.14
N LYS A 51 -23.54 -14.49 -7.01
CA LYS A 51 -22.85 -14.70 -5.73
C LYS A 51 -21.95 -15.94 -5.81
N THR A 52 -22.48 -17.05 -6.28
CA THR A 52 -21.70 -18.29 -6.45
C THR A 52 -20.51 -18.11 -7.39
N ILE A 53 -20.70 -17.38 -8.51
CA ILE A 53 -19.61 -17.05 -9.43
C ILE A 53 -18.52 -16.19 -8.72
N ALA A 54 -18.93 -15.18 -7.95
CA ALA A 54 -18.00 -14.33 -7.22
C ALA A 54 -17.19 -15.12 -6.17
N GLU A 55 -17.84 -15.97 -5.38
CA GLU A 55 -17.17 -16.83 -4.39
C GLU A 55 -16.17 -17.80 -5.05
N ASN A 56 -16.53 -18.42 -6.17
CA ASN A 56 -15.63 -19.32 -6.89
C ASN A 56 -14.43 -18.56 -7.49
N ARG A 57 -14.66 -17.35 -8.01
CA ARG A 57 -13.59 -16.49 -8.52
C ARG A 57 -12.65 -16.04 -7.39
N ALA A 58 -13.19 -15.65 -6.23
CA ALA A 58 -12.39 -15.30 -5.06
C ALA A 58 -11.51 -16.46 -4.61
N LYS A 59 -12.05 -17.68 -4.50
CA LYS A 59 -11.28 -18.88 -4.18
C LYS A 59 -10.15 -19.15 -5.20
N HIS A 60 -10.43 -18.96 -6.50
CA HIS A 60 -9.43 -19.14 -7.55
C HIS A 60 -8.32 -18.09 -7.42
N CYS A 61 -8.65 -16.81 -7.19
CA CYS A 61 -7.69 -15.73 -6.97
C CYS A 61 -6.86 -15.97 -5.71
N ALA A 62 -7.47 -16.40 -4.60
CA ALA A 62 -6.75 -16.74 -3.37
C ALA A 62 -5.70 -17.85 -3.62
N LYS A 63 -6.06 -18.87 -4.37
CA LYS A 63 -5.10 -19.91 -4.80
C LYS A 63 -3.99 -19.34 -5.68
N ALA A 64 -4.32 -18.44 -6.61
CA ALA A 64 -3.36 -17.80 -7.50
C ALA A 64 -2.36 -16.87 -6.78
N ALA A 65 -2.69 -16.40 -5.57
CA ALA A 65 -1.78 -15.62 -4.73
C ALA A 65 -0.72 -16.48 -4.03
N ILE A 66 -0.92 -17.79 -3.95
CA ILE A 66 -0.01 -18.72 -3.27
C ILE A 66 0.77 -19.56 -4.29
N THR A 67 0.07 -20.06 -5.30
CA THR A 67 0.63 -20.95 -6.31
C THR A 67 0.23 -20.50 -7.70
N SER A 68 1.11 -20.70 -8.68
CA SER A 68 0.74 -20.45 -10.08
C SER A 68 -0.41 -21.37 -10.48
N VAL A 69 -1.48 -20.78 -11.01
CA VAL A 69 -2.67 -21.50 -11.52
C VAL A 69 -2.73 -21.50 -13.05
N LEU A 70 -1.79 -20.83 -13.70
CA LEU A 70 -1.67 -20.75 -15.15
C LEU A 70 -0.50 -21.61 -15.64
N ALA A 71 -0.51 -21.95 -16.92
CA ALA A 71 0.61 -22.65 -17.57
C ALA A 71 1.94 -21.84 -17.52
N GLN A 72 1.86 -20.53 -17.44
CA GLN A 72 3.00 -19.66 -17.19
C GLN A 72 3.10 -19.36 -15.67
N PRO A 73 4.33 -19.12 -15.13
CA PRO A 73 4.55 -18.85 -13.72
C PRO A 73 4.05 -17.45 -13.34
N PHE A 74 2.74 -17.31 -13.22
CA PHE A 74 2.08 -16.08 -12.78
C PHE A 74 1.53 -16.29 -11.37
N ILE A 75 1.93 -15.42 -10.45
CA ILE A 75 1.41 -15.38 -9.08
C ILE A 75 0.74 -14.01 -8.88
N LEU A 76 -0.51 -14.04 -8.41
CA LEU A 76 -1.30 -12.84 -8.16
C LEU A 76 -0.74 -12.10 -6.94
N ARG A 77 -0.56 -10.78 -7.04
CA ARG A 77 -0.08 -9.91 -5.95
C ARG A 77 -0.90 -8.62 -5.90
N ASP A 78 -1.02 -8.08 -4.71
CA ASP A 78 -1.39 -6.70 -4.48
C ASP A 78 -0.13 -5.85 -4.43
N TYR A 79 -0.09 -4.77 -5.22
CA TYR A 79 1.08 -3.89 -5.36
C TYR A 79 0.83 -2.59 -4.65
N ASN A 80 1.59 -2.34 -3.58
CA ASN A 80 1.53 -1.12 -2.81
C ASN A 80 2.82 -0.34 -2.94
N LEU A 81 2.72 0.95 -3.27
CA LEU A 81 3.84 1.86 -3.35
C LEU A 81 3.90 2.69 -2.07
N TYR A 82 5.01 2.59 -1.36
CA TYR A 82 5.27 3.35 -0.13
C TYR A 82 6.30 4.43 -0.39
N PHE A 83 6.00 5.63 0.11
CA PHE A 83 6.93 6.75 0.18
C PHE A 83 7.25 7.01 1.64
N SER A 84 8.52 7.05 1.99
CA SER A 84 8.97 7.48 3.31
C SER A 84 9.97 8.61 3.16
N PHE A 85 9.89 9.56 4.09
CA PHE A 85 10.79 10.71 4.16
C PHE A 85 11.36 10.78 5.56
N SER A 86 12.65 11.05 5.65
CA SER A 86 13.33 11.38 6.89
C SER A 86 14.09 12.69 6.70
N ILE A 87 14.10 13.50 7.74
CA ILE A 87 14.86 14.74 7.82
C ILE A 87 15.77 14.60 9.02
N ASP A 88 17.04 15.04 8.87
CA ASP A 88 17.97 15.01 9.97
C ASP A 88 17.59 16.07 11.02
N ASP A 89 17.36 15.63 12.25
CA ASP A 89 16.98 16.48 13.39
C ASP A 89 18.10 17.50 13.73
N SER A 90 19.36 17.15 13.44
CA SER A 90 20.50 18.05 13.62
C SER A 90 20.44 19.33 12.77
N LEU A 91 19.61 19.36 11.74
CA LEU A 91 19.42 20.52 10.84
C LEU A 91 18.41 21.53 11.40
N GLY A 92 17.82 21.28 12.57
CA GLY A 92 16.89 22.19 13.24
C GLY A 92 15.50 22.24 12.61
N TYR A 93 15.14 21.26 11.76
CA TYR A 93 13.78 21.11 11.26
C TYR A 93 12.88 20.53 12.36
N GLY A 94 11.71 21.14 12.55
CA GLY A 94 10.72 20.68 13.52
C GLY A 94 9.65 19.78 12.88
N LEU A 95 8.69 19.38 13.71
CA LEU A 95 7.54 18.57 13.26
C LEU A 95 6.70 19.32 12.21
N ASP A 96 6.62 20.65 12.33
CA ASP A 96 5.80 21.48 11.44
C ASP A 96 6.31 21.44 9.99
N GLU A 97 7.63 21.44 9.79
CA GLU A 97 8.25 21.33 8.47
C GLU A 97 7.96 19.96 7.82
N ILE A 98 7.97 18.89 8.62
CA ILE A 98 7.62 17.54 8.15
C ILE A 98 6.15 17.48 7.74
N LEU A 99 5.26 18.09 8.52
CA LEU A 99 3.82 18.15 8.22
C LEU A 99 3.54 18.99 6.98
N ASP A 100 4.22 20.11 6.81
CA ASP A 100 4.12 20.97 5.62
C ASP A 100 4.60 20.22 4.35
N LEU A 101 5.73 19.52 4.45
CA LEU A 101 6.25 18.67 3.38
C LEU A 101 5.22 17.59 2.98
N LYS A 102 4.66 16.90 3.98
CA LYS A 102 3.62 15.90 3.76
C LYS A 102 2.43 16.49 3.01
N GLN A 103 1.91 17.65 3.46
CA GLN A 103 0.76 18.31 2.84
C GLN A 103 1.05 18.73 1.39
N LYS A 104 2.25 19.22 1.10
CA LYS A 104 2.69 19.56 -0.26
C LYS A 104 2.73 18.34 -1.16
N LEU A 105 3.28 17.23 -0.66
CA LEU A 105 3.33 15.97 -1.41
C LEU A 105 1.94 15.39 -1.66
N ASP A 106 1.07 15.38 -0.65
CA ASP A 106 -0.31 14.92 -0.78
C ASP A 106 -1.06 15.74 -1.84
N SER A 107 -0.92 17.06 -1.82
CA SER A 107 -1.54 17.96 -2.80
C SER A 107 -1.01 17.72 -4.21
N SER A 108 0.29 17.51 -4.35
CA SER A 108 0.93 17.27 -5.64
C SER A 108 0.52 15.91 -6.23
N LEU A 109 0.39 14.87 -5.40
CA LEU A 109 -0.08 13.56 -5.82
C LEU A 109 -1.56 13.60 -6.22
N GLN A 110 -2.39 14.36 -5.51
CA GLN A 110 -3.80 14.56 -5.84
C GLN A 110 -3.98 15.22 -7.22
N THR A 111 -3.11 16.16 -7.61
CA THR A 111 -3.16 16.76 -8.96
C THR A 111 -2.90 15.73 -10.07
N LEU A 112 -2.25 14.62 -9.74
CA LEU A 112 -2.02 13.49 -10.63
C LEU A 112 -3.11 12.41 -10.53
N ASN A 113 -4.23 12.68 -9.83
CA ASN A 113 -5.28 11.72 -9.49
C ASN A 113 -4.79 10.50 -8.68
N ILE A 114 -3.67 10.64 -8.01
CA ILE A 114 -3.16 9.65 -7.05
C ILE A 114 -3.67 10.06 -5.67
N LYS A 115 -4.39 9.16 -4.99
CA LYS A 115 -4.91 9.38 -3.63
C LYS A 115 -3.99 8.71 -2.61
N PRO A 116 -3.02 9.43 -2.01
CA PRO A 116 -2.16 8.85 -1.01
C PRO A 116 -2.94 8.56 0.29
N LYS A 117 -2.56 7.50 0.99
CA LYS A 117 -3.02 7.18 2.34
C LYS A 117 -1.85 7.27 3.29
N SER A 118 -2.02 7.95 4.42
CA SER A 118 -1.00 7.95 5.48
C SER A 118 -0.89 6.57 6.10
N VAL A 119 0.32 6.09 6.28
CA VAL A 119 0.61 4.81 6.96
C VAL A 119 0.50 5.03 8.46
N SER A 120 -0.43 4.35 9.12
CA SER A 120 -0.53 4.33 10.58
C SER A 120 0.54 3.43 11.20
N ALA A 121 0.75 3.52 12.51
CA ALA A 121 1.66 2.61 13.22
C ALA A 121 1.24 1.14 13.05
N THR A 122 -0.06 0.86 13.04
CA THR A 122 -0.60 -0.48 12.78
C THR A 122 -0.32 -0.95 11.36
N ASP A 123 -0.54 -0.10 10.33
CA ASP A 123 -0.23 -0.42 8.93
C ASP A 123 1.28 -0.71 8.76
N PHE A 124 2.13 0.07 9.46
CA PHE A 124 3.58 -0.13 9.43
C PHE A 124 4.00 -1.47 10.07
N LEU A 125 3.42 -1.84 11.21
CA LEU A 125 3.66 -3.14 11.83
C LEU A 125 3.22 -4.29 10.93
N GLN A 126 2.08 -4.16 10.26
CA GLN A 126 1.61 -5.15 9.28
C GLN A 126 2.58 -5.29 8.12
N LEU A 127 3.08 -4.17 7.59
CA LEU A 127 4.08 -4.17 6.52
C LEU A 127 5.37 -4.87 6.98
N CYS A 128 5.88 -4.54 8.17
CA CYS A 128 7.06 -5.19 8.74
C CYS A 128 6.85 -6.70 8.92
N SER A 129 5.67 -7.11 9.41
CA SER A 129 5.32 -8.53 9.56
C SER A 129 5.31 -9.24 8.20
N GLN A 130 4.73 -8.64 7.17
CA GLN A 130 4.70 -9.22 5.83
C GLN A 130 6.09 -9.43 5.23
N ILE A 131 7.01 -8.50 5.48
CA ILE A 131 8.38 -8.56 4.96
C ILE A 131 9.24 -9.54 5.77
N LEU A 132 9.17 -9.47 7.11
CA LEU A 132 10.04 -10.24 8.00
C LEU A 132 9.54 -11.66 8.28
N ARG A 133 8.22 -11.89 8.14
CA ARG A 133 7.56 -13.17 8.39
C ARG A 133 6.63 -13.52 7.23
N PRO A 134 7.17 -13.77 6.03
CA PRO A 134 6.34 -14.12 4.89
C PRO A 134 5.55 -15.40 5.18
N SER A 135 4.26 -15.37 4.99
CA SER A 135 3.37 -16.50 5.18
C SER A 135 2.58 -16.81 3.91
N ASN A 136 2.14 -18.04 3.75
CA ASN A 136 1.28 -18.47 2.64
C ASN A 136 -0.20 -18.14 2.86
N SER A 137 -0.55 -17.47 3.97
CA SER A 137 -1.92 -16.97 4.17
C SER A 137 -2.19 -15.78 3.28
N VAL A 138 -3.36 -15.71 2.67
CA VAL A 138 -3.83 -14.53 1.90
C VAL A 138 -4.49 -13.47 2.79
N MET A 139 -4.77 -13.81 4.05
CA MET A 139 -5.31 -12.88 5.04
C MET A 139 -4.19 -12.12 5.75
N SER A 140 -4.43 -10.85 6.06
CA SER A 140 -3.55 -10.05 6.90
C SER A 140 -3.55 -10.55 8.34
N GLU A 141 -2.44 -10.37 9.04
CA GLU A 141 -2.39 -10.63 10.48
C GLU A 141 -3.09 -9.50 11.23
N ASN A 142 -3.82 -9.85 12.29
CA ASN A 142 -4.52 -8.87 13.10
C ASN A 142 -3.56 -8.27 14.14
N LEU A 143 -2.69 -7.36 13.69
CA LEU A 143 -1.74 -6.65 14.54
C LEU A 143 -2.34 -5.31 14.99
N SER A 144 -2.12 -4.96 16.25
CA SER A 144 -2.51 -3.66 16.80
C SER A 144 -1.33 -3.00 17.48
N TRP A 145 -1.15 -1.69 17.25
CA TRP A 145 -0.21 -0.88 17.98
C TRP A 145 -0.81 -0.44 19.31
N ASP A 146 -0.10 -0.71 20.41
CA ASP A 146 -0.46 -0.23 21.75
C ASP A 146 0.73 0.59 22.31
N PRO A 147 0.62 1.93 22.40
CA PRO A 147 1.71 2.77 22.88
C PRO A 147 2.06 2.54 24.36
N LYS A 148 1.21 1.82 25.11
CA LYS A 148 1.45 1.51 26.52
C LYS A 148 2.28 0.22 26.74
N LYS A 149 2.59 -0.50 25.66
CA LYS A 149 3.35 -1.75 25.70
C LYS A 149 4.78 -1.62 25.21
N VAL A 150 5.27 -0.39 25.11
CA VAL A 150 6.65 -0.07 24.74
C VAL A 150 7.46 0.18 25.99
#